data_f1e91ba0bc1b2cc5d2f44d2761710af3
#
_entry.id   f1e91ba0bc1b2cc5d2f44d2761710af3
#
_cell.length_a   1.000
_cell.length_b   1.000
_cell.length_c   1.000
_cell.angle_alpha   90.00
_cell.angle_beta   90.00
_cell.angle_gamma   90.00
#
_symmetry.space_group_name_H-M   'P 1'
#
loop_
_entity.id
_entity.type
_entity.pdbx_description
1 polymer ?
#
loop_
_entity_poly.entity_id
_entity_poly.type
_entity_poly.pdbx_seq_one_letter_code
_entity_poly.pdbx_strand_id
1 'polypeptide(L)'
;MTGYAEGSAPLAGAFSSMRLERFRAAQASALPERPHTWVILGDLHGRVRRVREIPELEKADGIILPGDLTTLGGTAAARHVIESVTAAHPAVFAQIGNMDRPEVNDWLEARGINLHRHVRSLLPNVALLGVGGSTFSPFGTPSEFPEARFSEWLEALALRSG
;
A
#
# COMPACT_ATOMS: atom_id res chain seq x y z
N MET A 1 -30.62 5.32 -32.33
CA MET A 1 -29.27 5.79 -32.65
C MET A 1 -28.95 6.91 -31.67
N THR A 2 -28.33 6.61 -30.58
CA THR A 2 -27.87 7.58 -29.59
C THR A 2 -26.40 7.27 -29.30
N GLY A 3 -25.52 8.18 -29.78
CA GLY A 3 -24.09 8.06 -29.68
C GLY A 3 -23.62 8.21 -28.22
N TYR A 4 -22.82 7.28 -27.76
CA TYR A 4 -22.01 7.40 -26.56
C TYR A 4 -20.84 8.33 -26.89
N ALA A 5 -20.77 9.48 -26.22
CA ALA A 5 -19.61 10.36 -26.29
C ALA A 5 -18.49 9.72 -25.42
N GLU A 6 -17.43 9.30 -26.06
CA GLU A 6 -16.16 8.97 -25.45
C GLU A 6 -15.54 10.27 -24.89
N GLY A 7 -15.49 10.35 -23.57
CA GLY A 7 -14.78 11.38 -22.83
C GLY A 7 -13.74 10.75 -21.91
N SER A 8 -12.79 9.98 -22.46
CA SER A 8 -11.59 9.56 -21.73
C SER A 8 -10.56 10.68 -21.74
N ALA A 9 -10.55 11.53 -20.72
CA ALA A 9 -9.42 12.40 -20.47
C ALA A 9 -8.24 11.53 -19.98
N PRO A 10 -7.06 11.62 -20.62
CA PRO A 10 -5.92 10.82 -20.21
C PRO A 10 -5.39 11.32 -18.86
N LEU A 11 -5.17 10.41 -17.91
CA LEU A 11 -4.48 10.61 -16.63
C LEU A 11 -3.02 11.12 -16.77
N ALA A 12 -2.58 11.41 -18.00
CA ALA A 12 -1.22 11.85 -18.33
C ALA A 12 -0.89 13.31 -17.97
N GLY A 13 -1.84 14.09 -17.45
CA GLY A 13 -1.66 15.52 -17.21
C GLY A 13 -1.20 15.96 -15.82
N ALA A 14 -1.22 15.09 -14.82
CA ALA A 14 -0.99 15.48 -13.43
C ALA A 14 0.48 15.43 -12.97
N PHE A 15 1.36 14.76 -13.70
CA PHE A 15 2.79 14.74 -13.38
C PHE A 15 3.53 15.70 -14.31
N SER A 16 3.65 16.97 -13.89
CA SER A 16 4.46 17.96 -14.60
C SER A 16 5.89 17.41 -14.75
N SER A 17 6.46 17.51 -15.98
CA SER A 17 7.83 17.11 -16.30
C SER A 17 8.87 17.66 -15.31
N MET A 18 8.65 18.85 -14.80
CA MET A 18 9.50 19.53 -13.81
C MET A 18 9.54 18.83 -12.45
N ARG A 19 8.46 18.13 -12.03
CA ARG A 19 8.45 17.32 -10.81
C ARG A 19 9.19 16.00 -10.98
N LEU A 20 9.10 15.38 -12.17
CA LEU A 20 9.85 14.18 -12.49
C LEU A 20 11.36 14.46 -12.53
N GLU A 21 11.77 15.62 -13.04
CA GLU A 21 13.18 16.02 -13.07
C GLU A 21 13.73 16.33 -11.67
N ARG A 22 12.95 17.00 -10.82
CA ARG A 22 13.33 17.19 -9.40
C ARG A 22 13.42 15.87 -8.63
N PHE A 23 12.51 14.95 -8.88
CA PHE A 23 12.54 13.60 -8.30
C PHE A 23 13.79 12.82 -8.76
N ARG A 24 14.13 12.89 -10.06
CA ARG A 24 15.35 12.29 -10.62
C ARG A 24 16.63 12.94 -10.12
N ALA A 25 16.66 14.26 -9.97
CA ALA A 25 17.82 14.98 -9.46
C ALA A 25 18.07 14.69 -7.97
N ALA A 26 17.01 14.56 -7.16
CA ALA A 26 17.11 14.16 -5.76
C ALA A 26 17.62 12.71 -5.60
N GLN A 27 17.27 11.81 -6.53
CA GLN A 27 17.76 10.43 -6.55
C GLN A 27 19.24 10.31 -6.93
N ALA A 28 19.78 11.27 -7.68
CA ALA A 28 21.17 11.20 -8.16
C ALA A 28 22.21 11.51 -7.08
N SER A 29 21.83 12.05 -5.92
CA SER A 29 22.78 12.55 -4.93
C SER A 29 23.08 11.65 -3.73
N ALA A 30 22.37 10.52 -3.55
CA ALA A 30 22.69 9.57 -2.49
C ALA A 30 22.19 8.15 -2.83
N LEU A 31 22.98 7.38 -3.55
CA LEU A 31 22.80 5.93 -3.56
C LEU A 31 23.09 5.41 -2.14
N PRO A 32 22.23 4.54 -1.58
CA PRO A 32 22.50 3.93 -0.27
C PRO A 32 23.82 3.14 -0.31
N GLU A 33 24.58 3.19 0.78
CA GLU A 33 25.87 2.48 0.91
C GLU A 33 25.72 0.95 0.78
N ARG A 34 24.50 0.42 0.94
CA ARG A 34 24.13 -0.99 0.77
C ARG A 34 22.82 -1.11 -0.01
N PRO A 35 22.58 -2.25 -0.69
CA PRO A 35 21.28 -2.55 -1.25
C PRO A 35 20.20 -2.60 -0.15
N HIS A 36 19.09 -1.93 -0.36
CA HIS A 36 17.92 -2.02 0.51
C HIS A 36 16.90 -3.00 -0.09
N THR A 37 16.35 -3.83 0.77
CA THR A 37 15.41 -4.89 0.36
C THR A 37 14.14 -4.79 1.18
N TRP A 38 13.01 -4.61 0.52
CA TRP A 38 11.68 -4.70 1.12
C TRP A 38 10.94 -5.90 0.53
N VAL A 39 10.38 -6.72 1.42
CA VAL A 39 9.60 -7.90 1.02
C VAL A 39 8.13 -7.49 0.93
N ILE A 40 7.49 -7.76 -0.20
CA ILE A 40 6.08 -7.47 -0.41
C ILE A 40 5.28 -8.77 -0.41
N LEU A 41 4.30 -8.89 0.49
CA LEU A 41 3.46 -10.07 0.65
C LEU A 41 1.98 -9.66 0.51
N GLY A 42 1.40 -9.87 -0.65
CA GLY A 42 -0.01 -9.62 -0.92
C GLY A 42 -0.88 -10.87 -0.75
N ASP A 43 -2.20 -10.66 -0.65
CA ASP A 43 -3.22 -11.71 -0.71
C ASP A 43 -2.99 -12.86 0.28
N LEU A 44 -2.63 -12.51 1.51
CA LEU A 44 -2.34 -13.51 2.56
C LEU A 44 -3.58 -14.31 2.95
N HIS A 45 -4.76 -13.67 3.01
CA HIS A 45 -6.02 -14.32 3.37
C HIS A 45 -5.90 -15.22 4.62
N GLY A 46 -5.15 -14.76 5.62
CA GLY A 46 -4.87 -15.50 6.85
C GLY A 46 -3.77 -16.57 6.72
N ARG A 47 -3.16 -16.75 5.56
CA ARG A 47 -2.16 -17.81 5.30
C ARG A 47 -0.75 -17.34 5.65
N VAL A 48 -0.38 -17.40 6.90
CA VAL A 48 0.90 -16.88 7.41
C VAL A 48 1.93 -17.96 7.76
N ARG A 49 1.57 -19.25 7.62
CA ARG A 49 2.42 -20.38 8.06
C ARG A 49 3.82 -20.38 7.45
N ARG A 50 3.94 -19.93 6.20
CA ARG A 50 5.19 -19.97 5.43
C ARG A 50 5.98 -18.65 5.42
N VAL A 51 5.53 -17.63 6.11
CA VAL A 51 6.22 -16.33 6.12
C VAL A 51 7.67 -16.47 6.61
N ARG A 52 7.89 -17.30 7.62
CA ARG A 52 9.24 -17.55 8.16
C ARG A 52 10.14 -18.41 7.27
N GLU A 53 9.58 -19.02 6.23
CA GLU A 53 10.33 -19.82 5.25
C GLU A 53 10.86 -18.97 4.08
N ILE A 54 10.53 -17.66 4.05
CA ILE A 54 11.00 -16.75 2.99
C ILE A 54 12.50 -16.56 3.16
N PRO A 55 13.29 -16.88 2.11
CA PRO A 55 14.74 -16.77 2.20
C PRO A 55 15.18 -15.32 2.49
N GLU A 56 16.16 -15.19 3.38
CA GLU A 56 16.79 -13.90 3.73
C GLU A 56 15.84 -12.83 4.30
N LEU A 57 14.65 -13.22 4.78
CA LEU A 57 13.69 -12.29 5.34
C LEU A 57 14.28 -11.46 6.48
N GLU A 58 15.17 -12.05 7.28
CA GLU A 58 15.87 -11.39 8.38
C GLU A 58 16.86 -10.31 7.92
N LYS A 59 17.25 -10.32 6.63
CA LYS A 59 18.13 -9.29 6.04
C LYS A 59 17.37 -8.15 5.39
N ALA A 60 16.06 -8.29 5.21
CA ALA A 60 15.21 -7.25 4.66
C ALA A 60 15.18 -6.01 5.56
N ASP A 61 14.91 -4.86 5.00
CA ASP A 61 14.66 -3.62 5.73
C ASP A 61 13.25 -3.60 6.33
N GLY A 62 12.32 -4.37 5.76
CA GLY A 62 10.98 -4.55 6.27
C GLY A 62 10.06 -5.32 5.32
N ILE A 63 8.82 -5.48 5.78
CA ILE A 63 7.75 -6.16 5.05
C ILE A 63 6.62 -5.18 4.76
N ILE A 64 6.12 -5.20 3.53
CA ILE A 64 4.96 -4.45 3.08
C ILE A 64 3.82 -5.42 2.79
N LEU A 65 2.67 -5.21 3.41
CA LEU A 65 1.44 -5.97 3.19
C LEU A 65 0.44 -5.06 2.45
N PRO A 66 0.31 -5.18 1.11
CA PRO A 66 -0.48 -4.25 0.30
C PRO A 66 -1.99 -4.45 0.41
N GLY A 67 -2.46 -5.47 1.12
CA GLY A 67 -3.88 -5.72 1.36
C GLY A 67 -4.24 -7.20 1.38
N ASP A 68 -5.54 -7.48 1.50
CA ASP A 68 -6.13 -8.81 1.60
C ASP A 68 -5.44 -9.68 2.68
N LEU A 69 -5.28 -9.05 3.85
CA LEU A 69 -4.75 -9.72 5.04
C LEU A 69 -5.65 -10.90 5.42
N THR A 70 -6.97 -10.71 5.25
CA THR A 70 -8.00 -11.66 5.64
C THR A 70 -8.96 -11.98 4.48
N THR A 71 -9.79 -13.00 4.66
CA THR A 71 -10.95 -13.27 3.79
C THR A 71 -12.20 -12.87 4.54
N LEU A 72 -12.73 -11.68 4.26
CA LEU A 72 -13.92 -11.10 4.91
C LEU A 72 -13.80 -10.98 6.44
N GLY A 73 -12.58 -11.05 6.97
CA GLY A 73 -12.29 -11.01 8.40
C GLY A 73 -12.17 -9.58 8.94
N GLY A 74 -12.52 -9.43 10.22
CA GLY A 74 -12.32 -8.19 10.97
C GLY A 74 -10.99 -8.17 11.74
N THR A 75 -10.93 -7.29 12.74
CA THR A 75 -9.72 -6.99 13.53
C THR A 75 -9.05 -8.22 14.14
N ALA A 76 -9.81 -9.21 14.64
CA ALA A 76 -9.22 -10.41 15.26
C ALA A 76 -8.45 -11.27 14.25
N ALA A 77 -8.98 -11.42 13.03
CA ALA A 77 -8.31 -12.16 11.96
C ALA A 77 -7.06 -11.40 11.46
N ALA A 78 -7.18 -10.09 11.24
CA ALA A 78 -6.06 -9.24 10.85
C ALA A 78 -4.95 -9.22 11.90
N ARG A 79 -5.31 -9.20 13.20
CA ARG A 79 -4.36 -9.31 14.31
C ARG A 79 -3.51 -10.57 14.20
N HIS A 80 -4.13 -11.73 13.97
CA HIS A 80 -3.41 -12.99 13.82
C HIS A 80 -2.37 -12.92 12.68
N VAL A 81 -2.75 -12.32 11.54
CA VAL A 81 -1.83 -12.13 10.41
C VAL A 81 -0.67 -11.22 10.78
N ILE A 82 -0.97 -10.03 11.30
CA ILE A 82 0.06 -9.05 11.65
C ILE A 82 1.01 -9.57 12.73
N GLU A 83 0.50 -10.21 13.78
CA GLU A 83 1.34 -10.77 14.84
C GLU A 83 2.25 -11.88 14.30
N SER A 84 1.74 -12.72 13.39
CA SER A 84 2.55 -13.78 12.76
C SER A 84 3.66 -13.21 11.87
N VAL A 85 3.35 -12.17 11.09
CA VAL A 85 4.32 -11.50 10.21
C VAL A 85 5.33 -10.72 11.06
N THR A 86 4.89 -9.98 12.08
CA THR A 86 5.77 -9.22 12.98
C THR A 86 6.70 -10.14 13.78
N ALA A 87 6.25 -11.35 14.11
CA ALA A 87 7.11 -12.36 14.75
C ALA A 87 8.19 -12.92 13.81
N ALA A 88 8.04 -12.74 12.48
CA ALA A 88 9.06 -13.10 11.49
C ALA A 88 9.98 -11.91 11.19
N HIS A 89 9.46 -10.68 11.16
CA HIS A 89 10.23 -9.44 10.94
C HIS A 89 9.55 -8.26 11.64
N PRO A 90 10.27 -7.47 12.46
CA PRO A 90 9.66 -6.42 13.29
C PRO A 90 9.16 -5.19 12.50
N ALA A 91 9.81 -4.85 11.38
CA ALA A 91 9.42 -3.70 10.57
C ALA A 91 8.34 -4.12 9.55
N VAL A 92 7.09 -3.77 9.83
CA VAL A 92 5.93 -4.14 8.99
C VAL A 92 5.11 -2.88 8.71
N PHE A 93 4.79 -2.67 7.45
CA PHE A 93 3.74 -1.75 7.01
C PHE A 93 2.60 -2.56 6.36
N ALA A 94 1.38 -2.17 6.63
CA ALA A 94 0.21 -2.88 6.13
C ALA A 94 -0.93 -1.93 5.76
N GLN A 95 -1.78 -2.33 4.83
CA GLN A 95 -3.04 -1.68 4.54
C GLN A 95 -4.12 -2.71 4.28
N ILE A 96 -5.38 -2.26 4.27
CA ILE A 96 -6.51 -3.10 3.88
C ILE A 96 -6.50 -3.36 2.37
N GLY A 97 -6.88 -4.58 1.98
CA GLY A 97 -7.36 -4.90 0.64
C GLY A 97 -8.89 -4.81 0.58
N ASN A 98 -9.48 -5.20 -0.54
CA ASN A 98 -10.93 -5.18 -0.68
C ASN A 98 -11.63 -6.23 0.20
N MET A 99 -10.96 -7.34 0.49
CA MET A 99 -11.52 -8.43 1.32
C MET A 99 -11.43 -8.16 2.83
N ASP A 100 -10.68 -7.16 3.27
CA ASP A 100 -10.59 -6.78 4.67
C ASP A 100 -11.76 -5.86 5.05
N ARG A 101 -12.28 -6.01 6.27
CA ARG A 101 -13.33 -5.12 6.77
C ARG A 101 -12.78 -3.76 7.16
N PRO A 102 -13.58 -2.67 7.06
CA PRO A 102 -13.12 -1.29 7.36
C PRO A 102 -12.50 -1.11 8.75
N GLU A 103 -12.99 -1.81 9.77
CA GLU A 103 -12.43 -1.73 11.12
C GLU A 103 -10.97 -2.21 11.23
N VAL A 104 -10.50 -2.98 10.23
CA VAL A 104 -9.08 -3.37 10.14
C VAL A 104 -8.21 -2.15 9.85
N ASN A 105 -8.68 -1.22 9.02
CA ASN A 105 -7.97 0.02 8.75
C ASN A 105 -7.71 0.83 10.03
N ASP A 106 -8.75 1.03 10.84
CA ASP A 106 -8.64 1.79 12.09
C ASP A 106 -7.72 1.10 13.10
N TRP A 107 -7.74 -0.22 13.10
CA TRP A 107 -6.85 -1.01 13.96
C TRP A 107 -5.38 -0.93 13.51
N LEU A 108 -5.09 -0.93 12.21
CA LEU A 108 -3.74 -0.71 11.67
C LEU A 108 -3.24 0.71 11.97
N GLU A 109 -4.16 1.70 11.88
CA GLU A 109 -3.88 3.09 12.23
C GLU A 109 -3.46 3.24 13.69
N ALA A 110 -4.24 2.67 14.60
CA ALA A 110 -3.95 2.69 16.04
C ALA A 110 -2.59 2.04 16.40
N ARG A 111 -2.06 1.17 15.53
CA ARG A 111 -0.72 0.54 15.65
C ARG A 111 0.40 1.33 14.98
N GLY A 112 0.10 2.38 14.25
CA GLY A 112 1.09 3.20 13.52
C GLY A 112 1.73 2.51 12.32
N ILE A 113 1.17 1.39 11.85
CA ILE A 113 1.68 0.60 10.72
C ILE A 113 0.84 0.73 9.44
N ASN A 114 -0.24 1.52 9.49
CA ASN A 114 -1.14 1.69 8.36
C ASN A 114 -0.46 2.39 7.18
N LEU A 115 -0.72 1.87 5.98
CA LEU A 115 -0.33 2.50 4.72
C LEU A 115 -1.49 3.19 4.03
N HIS A 116 -2.74 2.74 4.23
CA HIS A 116 -3.88 3.32 3.54
C HIS A 116 -3.99 4.83 3.82
N ARG A 117 -3.86 5.64 2.77
CA ARG A 117 -3.84 7.11 2.80
C ARG A 117 -2.66 7.71 3.58
N HIS A 118 -1.53 7.00 3.60
CA HIS A 118 -0.30 7.47 4.21
C HIS A 118 0.86 7.52 3.23
N VAL A 119 1.80 8.41 3.55
CA VAL A 119 3.15 8.44 2.97
C VAL A 119 4.11 7.95 4.04
N ARG A 120 4.91 6.96 3.73
CA ARG A 120 5.96 6.43 4.62
C ARG A 120 7.32 6.58 3.96
N SER A 121 8.27 7.18 4.63
CA SER A 121 9.64 7.20 4.16
C SER A 121 10.24 5.81 4.33
N LEU A 122 10.71 5.21 3.26
CA LEU A 122 11.47 3.95 3.28
C LEU A 122 12.97 4.21 3.34
N LEU A 123 13.43 5.27 2.69
CA LEU A 123 14.81 5.73 2.64
C LEU A 123 14.81 7.25 2.55
N PRO A 124 15.95 7.94 2.74
CA PRO A 124 16.00 9.40 2.68
C PRO A 124 15.35 10.03 1.44
N ASN A 125 15.40 9.33 0.30
CA ASN A 125 14.87 9.81 -0.99
C ASN A 125 13.81 8.88 -1.59
N VAL A 126 13.25 7.95 -0.80
CA VAL A 126 12.23 6.99 -1.26
C VAL A 126 11.04 7.00 -0.32
N ALA A 127 9.90 7.39 -0.86
CA ALA A 127 8.62 7.37 -0.15
C ALA A 127 7.70 6.30 -0.73
N LEU A 128 7.01 5.61 0.17
CA LEU A 128 5.93 4.67 -0.14
C LEU A 128 4.59 5.38 0.09
N LEU A 129 3.78 5.43 -0.95
CA LEU A 129 2.41 5.90 -0.87
C LEU A 129 1.48 4.70 -0.85
N GLY A 130 0.56 4.65 0.12
CA GLY A 130 -0.38 3.56 0.28
C GLY A 130 -1.82 3.97 0.00
N VAL A 131 -2.49 3.25 -0.89
CA VAL A 131 -3.93 3.34 -1.11
C VAL A 131 -4.49 1.93 -1.18
N GLY A 132 -5.27 1.55 -0.17
CA GLY A 132 -5.84 0.22 -0.03
C GLY A 132 -7.31 0.15 -0.44
N GLY A 133 -7.85 -1.07 -0.47
CA GLY A 133 -9.18 -1.37 -0.99
C GLY A 133 -9.19 -1.60 -2.50
N SER A 134 -10.37 -1.61 -3.09
CA SER A 134 -10.54 -1.68 -4.55
C SER A 134 -11.67 -0.77 -5.04
N THR A 135 -11.79 -0.59 -6.34
CA THR A 135 -13.00 -0.06 -6.97
C THR A 135 -14.14 -1.07 -6.86
N PHE A 136 -15.37 -0.61 -7.10
CA PHE A 136 -16.54 -1.48 -7.04
C PHE A 136 -16.41 -2.68 -7.99
N SER A 137 -16.71 -3.84 -7.45
CA SER A 137 -16.73 -5.10 -8.16
C SER A 137 -18.11 -5.75 -8.10
N PRO A 138 -18.41 -6.74 -8.98
CA PRO A 138 -19.67 -7.48 -8.90
C PRO A 138 -19.84 -8.29 -7.61
N PHE A 139 -18.79 -8.42 -6.83
CA PHE A 139 -18.75 -9.30 -5.65
C PHE A 139 -19.17 -8.58 -4.36
N GLY A 140 -19.18 -7.23 -4.33
CA GLY A 140 -19.58 -6.44 -3.17
C GLY A 140 -18.73 -6.74 -1.93
N THR A 141 -17.40 -6.61 -2.08
CA THR A 141 -16.45 -6.87 -0.99
C THR A 141 -16.45 -5.72 0.03
N PRO A 142 -15.99 -5.97 1.28
CA PRO A 142 -16.16 -5.00 2.39
C PRO A 142 -15.53 -3.62 2.19
N SER A 143 -14.40 -3.55 1.48
CA SER A 143 -13.62 -2.30 1.34
C SER A 143 -13.48 -1.89 -0.13
N GLU A 144 -14.64 -1.61 -0.75
CA GLU A 144 -14.74 -1.06 -2.10
C GLU A 144 -15.10 0.42 -2.05
N PHE A 145 -14.48 1.21 -2.93
CA PHE A 145 -14.64 2.66 -2.99
C PHE A 145 -14.86 3.13 -4.44
N PRO A 146 -15.55 4.25 -4.65
CA PRO A 146 -15.64 4.86 -5.98
C PRO A 146 -14.24 5.21 -6.52
N GLU A 147 -14.03 5.06 -7.82
CA GLU A 147 -12.76 5.39 -8.48
C GLU A 147 -12.30 6.84 -8.20
N ALA A 148 -13.24 7.77 -8.13
CA ALA A 148 -12.95 9.16 -7.78
C ALA A 148 -12.24 9.31 -6.42
N ARG A 149 -12.53 8.44 -5.46
CA ARG A 149 -11.84 8.44 -4.16
C ARG A 149 -10.37 8.08 -4.27
N PHE A 150 -10.03 7.14 -5.14
CA PHE A 150 -8.61 6.79 -5.37
C PHE A 150 -7.85 7.99 -5.96
N SER A 151 -8.44 8.70 -6.92
CA SER A 151 -7.86 9.91 -7.49
C SER A 151 -7.64 10.99 -6.43
N GLU A 152 -8.66 11.29 -5.62
CA GLU A 152 -8.56 12.25 -4.50
C GLU A 152 -7.45 11.89 -3.52
N TRP A 153 -7.36 10.62 -3.12
CA TRP A 153 -6.35 10.14 -2.17
C TRP A 153 -4.95 10.21 -2.75
N LEU A 154 -4.76 9.79 -3.99
CA LEU A 154 -3.45 9.84 -4.66
C LEU A 154 -2.97 11.29 -4.83
N GLU A 155 -3.84 12.21 -5.23
CA GLU A 155 -3.51 13.64 -5.33
C GLU A 155 -3.09 14.21 -3.97
N ALA A 156 -3.86 13.92 -2.91
CA ALA A 156 -3.56 14.38 -1.56
C ALA A 156 -2.22 13.80 -1.03
N LEU A 157 -1.90 12.55 -1.34
CA LEU A 157 -0.65 11.91 -0.96
C LEU A 157 0.54 12.46 -1.75
N ALA A 158 0.37 12.70 -3.05
CA ALA A 158 1.42 13.28 -3.89
C ALA A 158 1.85 14.68 -3.41
N LEU A 159 0.89 15.48 -2.92
CA LEU A 159 1.20 16.80 -2.33
C LEU A 159 2.01 16.70 -1.02
N ARG A 160 1.88 15.60 -0.28
CA ARG A 160 2.57 15.38 1.02
C ARG A 160 3.94 14.72 0.86
N SER A 161 4.24 14.17 -0.30
CA SER A 161 5.50 13.46 -0.58
C SER A 161 6.60 14.35 -1.19
N GLY A 162 6.28 15.61 -1.45
CA GLY A 162 7.20 16.63 -2.04
C GLY A 162 7.63 17.66 -1.00
#